data_60fe8eb8d7bc9b2228f238451d1145d6
#
_entry.id   60fe8eb8d7bc9b2228f238451d1145d6
#
_cell.length_a   1.000
_cell.length_b   1.000
_cell.length_c   1.000
_cell.angle_alpha   90.00
_cell.angle_beta   90.00
_cell.angle_gamma   90.00
#
_symmetry.space_group_name_H-M   'P 1'
#
loop_
_entity.id
_entity.type
_entity.pdbx_description
1 polymer ?
#
loop_
_entity_poly.entity_id
_entity_poly.type
_entity_poly.pdbx_seq_one_letter_code
_entity_poly.pdbx_strand_id
1 'polypeptide(L)'
;MKHSYLLLFFLFHIPIFAQYCTTVGPTSTVDSNVESVVLSGAVGTINYVGCPGVIGLHDLSQSINVSLNAGGTYTISVKFGTCSGNYAGAGEAWIDFDQNGNFDPYESLGTWVGTPPAPVQIWSFIVPPNAVNGITRLRVMQREQGTIPLNPCGTFTWGSVTDFGITLTNGLDCTGYPGDDQNDAIVVGALPYTDTRSTEVCYSNQNYVYPSPDIYYYFEPNPLLAEVQVSLCGANFDTFLSVVDMNGDYKD
;
A
#
# COMPACT_ATOMS: atom_id res chain seq x y z
N MET A 1 18.63 50.47 30.49
CA MET A 1 17.43 49.74 30.01
C MET A 1 17.91 48.63 29.07
N LYS A 2 17.76 47.36 29.48
CA LYS A 2 18.10 46.20 28.64
C LYS A 2 16.85 45.79 27.91
N HIS A 3 16.84 45.90 26.58
CA HIS A 3 15.75 45.40 25.75
C HIS A 3 15.98 43.93 25.49
N SER A 4 15.09 43.05 26.03
CA SER A 4 15.03 41.63 25.70
C SER A 4 14.16 41.50 24.47
N TYR A 5 14.71 40.99 23.37
CA TYR A 5 13.95 40.61 22.19
C TYR A 5 13.55 39.14 22.31
N LEU A 6 12.23 38.89 22.37
CA LEU A 6 11.66 37.54 22.30
C LEU A 6 11.57 37.16 20.84
N LEU A 7 12.41 36.23 20.39
CA LEU A 7 12.33 35.67 19.06
C LEU A 7 11.29 34.55 19.07
N LEU A 8 10.12 34.82 18.46
CA LEU A 8 9.05 33.81 18.30
C LEU A 8 9.38 32.98 17.06
N PHE A 9 9.81 31.73 17.24
CA PHE A 9 9.98 30.78 16.18
C PHE A 9 8.60 30.20 15.82
N PHE A 10 8.03 30.62 14.69
CA PHE A 10 6.89 29.92 14.08
C PHE A 10 7.40 28.63 13.39
N LEU A 11 7.17 27.47 14.00
CA LEU A 11 7.31 26.19 13.35
C LEU A 11 6.17 26.04 12.33
N PHE A 12 6.46 26.35 11.07
CA PHE A 12 5.57 25.96 9.97
C PHE A 12 5.64 24.43 9.82
N HIS A 13 4.57 23.74 10.21
CA HIS A 13 4.37 22.36 9.79
C HIS A 13 4.03 22.38 8.30
N ILE A 14 5.00 22.09 7.45
CA ILE A 14 4.76 21.80 6.04
C ILE A 14 4.24 20.36 6.02
N PRO A 15 3.00 20.12 5.57
CA PRO A 15 2.54 18.73 5.36
C PRO A 15 3.49 18.09 4.35
N ILE A 16 4.18 17.05 4.77
CA ILE A 16 4.98 16.20 3.87
C ILE A 16 3.95 15.33 3.15
N PHE A 17 3.57 15.70 1.93
CA PHE A 17 2.81 14.80 1.08
C PHE A 17 3.72 13.64 0.67
N ALA A 18 3.21 12.44 0.76
CA ALA A 18 3.86 11.24 0.26
C ALA A 18 4.32 11.47 -1.20
N GLN A 19 5.61 11.29 -1.44
CA GLN A 19 6.17 11.51 -2.77
C GLN A 19 6.35 10.18 -3.48
N TYR A 20 5.41 9.87 -4.36
CA TYR A 20 5.50 8.68 -5.22
C TYR A 20 6.70 8.73 -6.16
N CYS A 21 7.25 7.56 -6.47
CA CYS A 21 8.27 7.44 -7.50
C CYS A 21 7.71 7.88 -8.86
N THR A 22 8.36 8.85 -9.49
CA THR A 22 7.97 9.41 -10.80
C THR A 22 8.94 9.03 -11.91
N THR A 23 10.18 8.66 -11.57
CA THR A 23 11.16 8.14 -12.53
C THR A 23 10.95 6.64 -12.69
N VAL A 24 9.88 6.27 -13.38
CA VAL A 24 9.42 4.88 -13.54
C VAL A 24 8.91 4.67 -14.96
N GLY A 25 8.73 3.40 -15.34
CA GLY A 25 8.03 3.01 -16.55
C GLY A 25 8.91 2.79 -17.76
N PRO A 26 8.28 2.72 -18.94
CA PRO A 26 8.95 2.32 -20.16
C PRO A 26 9.82 3.43 -20.73
N THR A 27 10.88 3.01 -21.45
CA THR A 27 11.68 3.88 -22.31
C THR A 27 11.24 3.82 -23.77
N SER A 28 10.26 2.96 -24.09
CA SER A 28 9.65 2.80 -25.42
C SER A 28 8.15 2.68 -25.31
N THR A 29 7.42 3.24 -26.28
CA THR A 29 5.96 3.15 -26.40
C THR A 29 5.54 2.08 -27.41
N VAL A 30 6.48 1.30 -27.93
CA VAL A 30 6.21 0.22 -28.87
C VAL A 30 5.71 -0.99 -28.09
N ASP A 31 4.71 -1.68 -28.65
CA ASP A 31 4.17 -2.97 -28.22
C ASP A 31 3.34 -2.93 -26.92
N SER A 32 3.82 -3.53 -25.84
CA SER A 32 3.04 -3.80 -24.64
C SER A 32 2.49 -2.55 -23.94
N ASN A 33 1.22 -2.56 -23.58
CA ASN A 33 0.57 -1.42 -22.94
C ASN A 33 -0.68 -1.87 -22.15
N VAL A 34 -1.01 -1.14 -21.09
CA VAL A 34 -2.33 -1.24 -20.45
C VAL A 34 -3.36 -0.66 -21.42
N GLU A 35 -4.21 -1.50 -22.01
CA GLU A 35 -5.20 -1.09 -23.00
C GLU A 35 -6.39 -0.37 -22.39
N SER A 36 -6.85 -0.82 -21.22
CA SER A 36 -7.95 -0.15 -20.53
C SER A 36 -7.94 -0.41 -19.03
N VAL A 37 -8.48 0.56 -18.29
CA VAL A 37 -8.76 0.46 -16.84
C VAL A 37 -10.16 0.99 -16.59
N VAL A 38 -11.00 0.19 -15.89
CA VAL A 38 -12.33 0.60 -15.44
C VAL A 38 -12.45 0.34 -13.95
N LEU A 39 -12.80 1.37 -13.19
CA LEU A 39 -13.10 1.28 -11.76
C LEU A 39 -14.23 2.25 -11.43
N SER A 40 -15.36 1.74 -11.00
CA SER A 40 -16.47 2.54 -10.48
C SER A 40 -16.39 2.62 -8.97
N GLY A 41 -16.32 3.84 -8.45
CA GLY A 41 -16.27 4.10 -7.01
C GLY A 41 -17.62 4.43 -6.41
N ALA A 42 -17.61 4.86 -5.15
CA ALA A 42 -18.76 5.46 -4.48
C ALA A 42 -19.17 6.78 -5.19
N VAL A 43 -18.18 7.52 -5.67
CA VAL A 43 -18.38 8.70 -6.52
C VAL A 43 -17.37 8.65 -7.67
N GLY A 44 -17.85 8.80 -8.89
CA GLY A 44 -17.02 8.82 -10.10
C GLY A 44 -16.65 7.43 -10.64
N THR A 45 -16.00 7.45 -11.79
CA THR A 45 -15.56 6.24 -12.49
C THR A 45 -14.29 6.54 -13.27
N ILE A 46 -13.28 5.70 -13.10
CA ILE A 46 -12.15 5.62 -14.03
C ILE A 46 -12.65 4.82 -15.24
N ASN A 47 -12.54 5.42 -16.43
CA ASN A 47 -12.79 4.76 -17.70
C ASN A 47 -11.68 5.18 -18.67
N TYR A 48 -10.58 4.43 -18.64
CA TYR A 48 -9.34 4.76 -19.34
C TYR A 48 -9.10 3.83 -20.53
N VAL A 49 -8.60 4.43 -21.61
CA VAL A 49 -8.09 3.72 -22.79
C VAL A 49 -6.65 4.17 -23.02
N GLY A 50 -5.73 3.22 -23.07
CA GLY A 50 -4.31 3.46 -22.91
C GLY A 50 -3.49 3.55 -24.18
N CYS A 51 -4.05 3.36 -25.37
CA CYS A 51 -3.30 3.50 -26.62
C CYS A 51 -3.51 4.89 -27.26
N PRO A 52 -2.44 5.53 -27.76
CA PRO A 52 -1.03 5.08 -27.79
C PRO A 52 -0.39 5.17 -26.41
N GLY A 53 0.71 4.41 -26.21
CA GLY A 53 1.47 4.42 -24.98
C GLY A 53 2.22 5.74 -24.73
N VAL A 54 2.71 5.89 -23.49
CA VAL A 54 3.50 7.06 -23.03
C VAL A 54 4.84 6.59 -22.47
N ILE A 55 5.92 7.26 -22.81
CA ILE A 55 7.23 7.01 -22.18
C ILE A 55 7.21 7.48 -20.73
N GLY A 56 7.74 6.66 -19.85
CA GLY A 56 7.76 6.93 -18.41
C GLY A 56 6.38 6.75 -17.78
N LEU A 57 6.11 7.56 -16.76
CA LEU A 57 4.84 7.57 -16.04
C LEU A 57 3.78 8.38 -16.79
N HIS A 58 2.65 7.76 -17.08
CA HIS A 58 1.44 8.47 -17.50
C HIS A 58 0.64 8.88 -16.25
N ASP A 59 0.94 10.05 -15.71
CA ASP A 59 0.28 10.55 -14.50
C ASP A 59 -1.05 11.26 -14.83
N LEU A 60 -2.14 10.59 -14.55
CA LEU A 60 -3.51 11.10 -14.69
C LEU A 60 -4.15 11.39 -13.32
N SER A 61 -3.40 11.32 -12.23
CA SER A 61 -3.92 11.43 -10.87
C SER A 61 -4.62 12.76 -10.57
N GLN A 62 -4.27 13.82 -11.28
CA GLN A 62 -4.91 15.13 -11.14
C GLN A 62 -6.10 15.35 -12.09
N SER A 63 -6.27 14.49 -13.09
CA SER A 63 -7.31 14.66 -14.12
C SER A 63 -8.40 13.60 -14.07
N ILE A 64 -8.09 12.40 -13.56
CA ILE A 64 -9.02 11.29 -13.41
C ILE A 64 -8.97 10.83 -11.95
N ASN A 65 -10.08 11.00 -11.25
CA ASN A 65 -10.21 10.64 -9.84
C ASN A 65 -11.52 9.88 -9.59
N VAL A 66 -11.47 8.92 -8.65
CA VAL A 66 -12.63 8.20 -8.16
C VAL A 66 -12.59 8.13 -6.63
N SER A 67 -13.76 8.25 -5.98
CA SER A 67 -13.83 8.14 -4.52
C SER A 67 -14.21 6.73 -4.09
N LEU A 68 -13.50 6.19 -3.12
CA LEU A 68 -13.73 4.89 -2.51
C LEU A 68 -13.96 5.06 -1.01
N ASN A 69 -14.94 4.33 -0.48
CA ASN A 69 -15.20 4.31 0.97
C ASN A 69 -14.39 3.18 1.62
N ALA A 70 -13.75 3.46 2.74
CA ALA A 70 -13.14 2.45 3.59
C ALA A 70 -14.16 1.37 4.00
N GLY A 71 -13.75 0.12 4.06
CA GLY A 71 -14.61 -1.04 4.25
C GLY A 71 -15.48 -1.42 3.05
N GLY A 72 -15.49 -0.60 1.99
CA GLY A 72 -16.27 -0.86 0.76
C GLY A 72 -15.60 -1.90 -0.13
N THR A 73 -16.43 -2.72 -0.80
CA THR A 73 -15.96 -3.68 -1.82
C THR A 73 -16.12 -3.07 -3.21
N TYR A 74 -15.05 -3.12 -3.98
CA TYR A 74 -15.00 -2.58 -5.34
C TYR A 74 -14.42 -3.60 -6.31
N THR A 75 -14.60 -3.35 -7.60
CA THR A 75 -14.06 -4.18 -8.66
C THR A 75 -13.35 -3.31 -9.67
N ILE A 76 -12.09 -3.65 -9.95
CA ILE A 76 -11.32 -3.06 -11.03
C ILE A 76 -11.23 -4.04 -12.19
N SER A 77 -11.40 -3.52 -13.41
CA SER A 77 -11.22 -4.26 -14.64
C SER A 77 -10.04 -3.69 -15.40
N VAL A 78 -9.04 -4.52 -15.68
CA VAL A 78 -7.82 -4.11 -16.39
C VAL A 78 -7.64 -5.00 -17.62
N LYS A 79 -7.40 -4.39 -18.77
CA LYS A 79 -7.00 -5.10 -19.97
C LYS A 79 -5.51 -4.83 -20.23
N PHE A 80 -4.73 -5.87 -20.06
CA PHE A 80 -3.32 -5.90 -20.46
C PHE A 80 -3.23 -6.32 -21.91
N GLY A 81 -2.50 -5.54 -22.68
CA GLY A 81 -2.49 -5.73 -24.10
C GLY A 81 -1.32 -5.06 -24.80
N THR A 82 -1.61 -4.44 -25.90
CA THR A 82 -0.59 -3.85 -26.75
C THR A 82 -1.21 -2.82 -27.69
N CYS A 83 -0.42 -1.81 -28.06
CA CYS A 83 -0.79 -0.87 -29.11
C CYS A 83 -0.34 -1.35 -30.50
N SER A 84 0.42 -2.42 -30.60
CA SER A 84 0.94 -2.97 -31.87
C SER A 84 1.24 -4.48 -31.78
N GLY A 85 2.40 -4.90 -31.31
CA GLY A 85 2.82 -6.29 -31.26
C GLY A 85 2.39 -7.02 -29.97
N ASN A 86 2.27 -8.35 -30.01
CA ASN A 86 1.85 -9.18 -28.90
C ASN A 86 3.03 -9.94 -28.31
N TYR A 87 3.47 -9.57 -27.12
CA TYR A 87 4.59 -10.17 -26.42
C TYR A 87 4.20 -10.59 -25.01
N ALA A 88 4.84 -11.66 -24.51
CA ALA A 88 4.61 -12.14 -23.16
C ALA A 88 5.03 -11.08 -22.13
N GLY A 89 4.22 -10.90 -21.09
CA GLY A 89 4.46 -9.91 -20.05
C GLY A 89 3.75 -10.22 -18.75
N ALA A 90 3.89 -9.30 -17.82
CA ALA A 90 3.21 -9.29 -16.54
C ALA A 90 2.56 -7.92 -16.30
N GLY A 91 1.46 -7.93 -15.53
CA GLY A 91 0.76 -6.74 -15.12
C GLY A 91 0.33 -6.82 -13.66
N GLU A 92 0.22 -5.67 -13.03
CA GLU A 92 -0.18 -5.54 -11.63
C GLU A 92 -0.81 -4.17 -11.36
N ALA A 93 -1.66 -4.07 -10.35
CA ALA A 93 -2.26 -2.82 -9.92
C ALA A 93 -2.21 -2.69 -8.41
N TRP A 94 -2.02 -1.46 -7.89
CA TRP A 94 -1.95 -1.14 -6.47
C TRP A 94 -2.72 0.14 -6.16
N ILE A 95 -3.26 0.21 -4.94
CA ILE A 95 -3.72 1.48 -4.34
C ILE A 95 -2.96 1.67 -3.04
N ASP A 96 -2.30 2.84 -2.89
CA ASP A 96 -1.66 3.25 -1.64
C ASP A 96 -2.75 3.64 -0.63
N PHE A 97 -3.14 2.69 0.23
CA PHE A 97 -4.23 2.86 1.18
C PHE A 97 -3.83 3.61 2.45
N ASP A 98 -2.56 3.55 2.84
CA ASP A 98 -2.02 4.20 4.04
C ASP A 98 -1.38 5.56 3.76
N GLN A 99 -1.30 5.96 2.47
CA GLN A 99 -0.75 7.24 1.98
C GLN A 99 0.72 7.45 2.39
N ASN A 100 1.49 6.36 2.48
CA ASN A 100 2.92 6.43 2.79
C ASN A 100 3.79 6.80 1.57
N GLY A 101 3.20 6.82 0.36
CA GLY A 101 3.86 7.15 -0.91
C GLY A 101 4.55 5.99 -1.59
N ASN A 102 4.43 4.81 -1.03
CA ASN A 102 4.87 3.56 -1.63
C ASN A 102 3.66 2.80 -2.18
N PHE A 103 3.92 1.74 -2.91
CA PHE A 103 2.93 0.73 -3.29
C PHE A 103 3.42 -0.59 -2.72
N ASP A 104 2.90 -0.92 -1.55
CA ASP A 104 3.34 -2.06 -0.78
C ASP A 104 2.70 -3.37 -1.29
N PRO A 105 3.30 -4.54 -1.03
CA PRO A 105 2.75 -5.81 -1.50
C PRO A 105 1.32 -6.10 -1.03
N TYR A 106 0.92 -5.63 0.15
CA TYR A 106 -0.44 -5.80 0.68
C TYR A 106 -1.47 -4.87 0.01
N GLU A 107 -1.01 -3.89 -0.75
CA GLU A 107 -1.83 -2.94 -1.51
C GLU A 107 -2.07 -3.39 -2.95
N SER A 108 -1.50 -4.53 -3.34
CA SER A 108 -1.71 -5.12 -4.66
C SER A 108 -3.16 -5.60 -4.79
N LEU A 109 -3.84 -5.12 -5.81
CA LEU A 109 -5.22 -5.48 -6.14
C LEU A 109 -5.31 -6.77 -6.94
N GLY A 110 -4.22 -7.13 -7.62
CA GLY A 110 -4.15 -8.33 -8.43
C GLY A 110 -3.04 -8.28 -9.48
N THR A 111 -2.68 -9.45 -9.95
CA THR A 111 -1.57 -9.67 -10.89
C THR A 111 -2.03 -10.44 -12.13
N TRP A 112 -1.31 -10.27 -13.24
CA TRP A 112 -1.50 -10.99 -14.49
C TRP A 112 -0.16 -11.38 -15.09
N VAL A 113 -0.10 -12.56 -15.69
CA VAL A 113 1.02 -13.01 -16.54
C VAL A 113 0.44 -13.67 -17.79
N GLY A 114 0.91 -13.28 -18.94
CA GLY A 114 0.41 -13.87 -20.20
C GLY A 114 0.97 -13.21 -21.45
N THR A 115 0.39 -13.57 -22.57
CA THR A 115 0.67 -12.96 -23.88
C THR A 115 -0.62 -12.39 -24.45
N PRO A 116 -0.70 -11.11 -24.82
CA PRO A 116 -1.85 -10.55 -25.53
C PRO A 116 -2.09 -11.25 -26.88
N PRO A 117 -3.37 -11.26 -27.37
CA PRO A 117 -4.54 -10.65 -26.76
C PRO A 117 -5.02 -11.45 -25.54
N ALA A 118 -5.15 -10.75 -24.40
CA ALA A 118 -5.59 -11.33 -23.14
C ALA A 118 -7.06 -10.95 -22.85
N PRO A 119 -7.81 -11.78 -22.13
CA PRO A 119 -9.11 -11.38 -21.59
C PRO A 119 -8.91 -10.24 -20.56
N VAL A 120 -9.97 -9.47 -20.34
CA VAL A 120 -10.00 -8.47 -19.27
C VAL A 120 -9.79 -9.19 -17.94
N GLN A 121 -8.86 -8.71 -17.14
CA GLN A 121 -8.66 -9.15 -15.76
C GLN A 121 -9.65 -8.39 -14.88
N ILE A 122 -10.33 -9.11 -14.00
CA ILE A 122 -11.33 -8.54 -13.09
C ILE A 122 -10.93 -8.93 -11.68
N TRP A 123 -10.60 -7.93 -10.86
CA TRP A 123 -10.19 -8.14 -9.48
C TRP A 123 -11.16 -7.42 -8.54
N SER A 124 -11.71 -8.15 -7.58
CA SER A 124 -12.48 -7.58 -6.48
C SER A 124 -11.56 -7.37 -5.29
N PHE A 125 -11.67 -6.20 -4.65
CA PHE A 125 -10.89 -5.84 -3.49
C PHE A 125 -11.76 -5.11 -2.45
N ILE A 126 -11.32 -5.14 -1.21
CA ILE A 126 -11.93 -4.38 -0.11
C ILE A 126 -10.97 -3.26 0.25
N VAL A 127 -11.45 -2.02 0.29
CA VAL A 127 -10.67 -0.91 0.85
C VAL A 127 -10.52 -1.15 2.36
N PRO A 128 -9.29 -1.17 2.90
CA PRO A 128 -9.11 -1.38 4.33
C PRO A 128 -9.97 -0.43 5.18
N PRO A 129 -10.59 -0.91 6.27
CA PRO A 129 -11.40 -0.05 7.13
C PRO A 129 -10.61 1.12 7.75
N ASN A 130 -9.31 0.93 7.94
CA ASN A 130 -8.35 1.92 8.47
C ASN A 130 -7.62 2.70 7.37
N ALA A 131 -8.04 2.58 6.10
CA ALA A 131 -7.44 3.36 5.02
C ALA A 131 -7.43 4.85 5.34
N VAL A 132 -6.30 5.51 5.09
CA VAL A 132 -6.11 6.92 5.44
C VAL A 132 -6.98 7.79 4.56
N ASN A 133 -7.82 8.64 5.19
CA ASN A 133 -8.69 9.56 4.44
C ASN A 133 -7.87 10.60 3.69
N GLY A 134 -8.21 10.82 2.43
CA GLY A 134 -7.54 11.84 1.61
C GLY A 134 -7.30 11.39 0.17
N ILE A 135 -6.40 12.09 -0.51
CA ILE A 135 -6.06 11.85 -1.91
C ILE A 135 -4.83 10.95 -1.96
N THR A 136 -4.97 9.84 -2.66
CA THR A 136 -3.92 8.85 -2.90
C THR A 136 -3.89 8.45 -4.38
N ARG A 137 -3.18 7.36 -4.71
CA ARG A 137 -3.00 6.89 -6.08
C ARG A 137 -3.38 5.44 -6.27
N LEU A 138 -3.96 5.18 -7.43
CA LEU A 138 -3.99 3.87 -8.07
C LEU A 138 -2.90 3.85 -9.14
N ARG A 139 -1.98 2.90 -9.07
CA ARG A 139 -1.00 2.63 -10.11
C ARG A 139 -1.35 1.33 -10.83
N VAL A 140 -1.35 1.34 -12.16
CA VAL A 140 -1.50 0.16 -13.01
C VAL A 140 -0.29 0.05 -13.90
N MET A 141 0.38 -1.09 -13.86
CA MET A 141 1.63 -1.34 -14.60
C MET A 141 1.49 -2.58 -15.48
N GLN A 142 2.03 -2.51 -16.68
CA GLN A 142 2.36 -3.66 -17.51
C GLN A 142 3.82 -3.59 -17.93
N ARG A 143 4.51 -4.70 -17.83
CA ARG A 143 5.90 -4.86 -18.27
C ARG A 143 6.03 -6.07 -19.18
N GLU A 144 6.57 -5.86 -20.37
CA GLU A 144 6.93 -6.95 -21.28
C GLU A 144 8.08 -7.77 -20.68
N GLN A 145 8.05 -9.09 -20.85
CA GLN A 145 8.99 -10.03 -20.24
C GLN A 145 9.11 -9.89 -18.71
N GLY A 146 8.10 -9.28 -18.07
CA GLY A 146 8.05 -9.12 -16.62
C GLY A 146 7.69 -10.41 -15.91
N THR A 147 8.07 -10.49 -14.65
CA THR A 147 7.65 -11.53 -13.69
C THR A 147 7.02 -10.85 -12.49
N ILE A 148 6.04 -11.51 -11.87
CA ILE A 148 5.40 -11.03 -10.64
C ILE A 148 6.20 -11.46 -9.40
N PRO A 149 6.17 -10.65 -8.30
CA PRO A 149 5.59 -9.31 -8.24
C PRO A 149 6.38 -8.31 -9.08
N LEU A 150 5.70 -7.29 -9.62
CA LEU A 150 6.37 -6.19 -10.30
C LEU A 150 6.93 -5.20 -9.27
N ASN A 151 8.03 -4.52 -9.63
CA ASN A 151 8.50 -3.37 -8.86
C ASN A 151 7.72 -2.12 -9.32
N PRO A 152 6.84 -1.54 -8.49
CA PRO A 152 6.02 -0.41 -8.88
C PRO A 152 6.82 0.85 -9.23
N CYS A 153 8.09 0.93 -8.78
CA CYS A 153 9.03 2.01 -9.08
C CYS A 153 10.09 1.62 -10.13
N GLY A 154 9.91 0.50 -10.81
CA GLY A 154 10.88 -0.01 -11.78
C GLY A 154 10.88 0.74 -13.10
N THR A 155 12.07 0.81 -13.73
CA THR A 155 12.24 1.23 -15.12
C THR A 155 12.46 0.02 -16.02
N PHE A 156 11.95 0.06 -17.25
CA PHE A 156 12.04 -1.04 -18.21
C PHE A 156 11.92 -0.51 -19.65
N THR A 157 12.10 -1.36 -20.63
CA THR A 157 12.08 -0.91 -22.02
C THR A 157 10.66 -0.84 -22.57
N TRP A 158 9.86 -1.91 -22.46
CA TRP A 158 8.54 -2.03 -23.05
C TRP A 158 7.47 -2.30 -22.01
N GLY A 159 6.36 -1.59 -22.13
CA GLY A 159 5.23 -1.66 -21.21
C GLY A 159 4.59 -0.31 -20.99
N SER A 160 3.89 -0.16 -19.87
CA SER A 160 3.31 1.12 -19.46
C SER A 160 3.14 1.20 -17.94
N VAL A 161 3.15 2.42 -17.42
CA VAL A 161 2.78 2.74 -16.04
C VAL A 161 1.82 3.91 -16.07
N THR A 162 0.64 3.73 -15.48
CA THR A 162 -0.39 4.77 -15.44
C THR A 162 -0.88 4.95 -14.02
N ASP A 163 -0.89 6.20 -13.54
CA ASP A 163 -1.42 6.60 -12.26
C ASP A 163 -2.76 7.32 -12.40
N PHE A 164 -3.69 7.00 -11.50
CA PHE A 164 -4.99 7.65 -11.36
C PHE A 164 -5.14 8.18 -9.93
N GLY A 165 -5.93 9.24 -9.76
CA GLY A 165 -6.32 9.74 -8.45
C GLY A 165 -7.35 8.83 -7.79
N ILE A 166 -7.16 8.59 -6.49
CA ILE A 166 -8.14 7.97 -5.61
C ILE A 166 -8.40 8.93 -4.46
N THR A 167 -9.66 9.11 -4.10
CA THR A 167 -10.04 9.80 -2.87
C THR A 167 -10.61 8.77 -1.90
N LEU A 168 -9.89 8.50 -0.82
CA LEU A 168 -10.34 7.60 0.25
C LEU A 168 -11.19 8.39 1.25
N THR A 169 -12.32 7.82 1.66
CA THR A 169 -13.25 8.43 2.61
C THR A 169 -13.78 7.39 3.59
N ASN A 170 -14.29 7.87 4.73
CA ASN A 170 -14.87 7.04 5.78
C ASN A 170 -13.87 6.05 6.43
N GLY A 171 -12.56 6.28 6.29
CA GLY A 171 -11.55 5.54 7.03
C GLY A 171 -11.68 5.80 8.53
N LEU A 172 -11.46 4.79 9.32
CA LEU A 172 -11.47 4.88 10.77
C LEU A 172 -10.29 5.75 11.24
N ASP A 173 -10.54 6.57 12.24
CA ASP A 173 -9.46 7.28 12.92
C ASP A 173 -8.75 6.31 13.88
N CYS A 174 -7.57 5.90 13.48
CA CYS A 174 -6.71 4.99 14.24
C CYS A 174 -5.69 5.74 15.11
N THR A 175 -5.81 7.05 15.24
CA THR A 175 -4.99 7.84 16.17
C THR A 175 -5.16 7.33 17.59
N GLY A 176 -4.07 6.92 18.23
CA GLY A 176 -4.08 6.36 19.59
C GLY A 176 -4.29 4.84 19.66
N TYR A 177 -4.23 4.16 18.53
CA TYR A 177 -4.14 2.70 18.46
C TYR A 177 -2.69 2.29 18.10
N PRO A 178 -1.75 2.27 19.06
CA PRO A 178 -0.36 1.91 18.80
C PRO A 178 -0.24 0.41 18.47
N GLY A 179 0.82 0.04 17.77
CA GLY A 179 1.17 -1.33 17.48
C GLY A 179 0.87 -1.78 16.03
N ASP A 180 0.51 -0.89 15.12
CA ASP A 180 0.32 -1.26 13.71
C ASP A 180 1.65 -1.55 13.00
N ASP A 181 2.73 -0.91 13.42
CA ASP A 181 4.07 -1.19 12.92
C ASP A 181 5.11 -1.26 14.05
N GLN A 182 6.34 -1.64 13.71
CA GLN A 182 7.44 -1.76 14.66
C GLN A 182 7.84 -0.42 15.30
N ASN A 183 7.61 0.72 14.62
CA ASN A 183 8.02 2.04 15.11
C ASN A 183 7.04 2.59 16.14
N ASP A 184 5.78 2.17 16.09
CA ASP A 184 4.74 2.55 17.04
C ASP A 184 4.35 1.41 17.99
N ALA A 185 5.18 0.37 18.11
CA ALA A 185 4.94 -0.82 18.92
C ALA A 185 4.48 -0.47 20.34
N ILE A 186 3.53 -1.27 20.85
CA ILE A 186 2.99 -1.13 22.20
C ILE A 186 4.09 -1.43 23.22
N VAL A 187 4.44 -0.45 24.06
CA VAL A 187 5.50 -0.61 25.07
C VAL A 187 4.99 -1.42 26.25
N VAL A 188 5.59 -2.58 26.48
CA VAL A 188 5.36 -3.40 27.69
C VAL A 188 6.30 -2.92 28.80
N GLY A 189 5.82 -1.99 29.64
CA GLY A 189 6.66 -1.33 30.65
C GLY A 189 6.92 -2.15 31.91
N ALA A 190 6.08 -3.13 32.23
CA ALA A 190 6.23 -3.99 33.42
C ALA A 190 5.53 -5.34 33.22
N LEU A 191 6.04 -6.36 33.91
CA LEU A 191 5.45 -7.71 33.96
C LEU A 191 4.82 -7.99 35.33
N PRO A 192 3.72 -8.75 35.40
CA PRO A 192 2.97 -9.30 34.27
C PRO A 192 2.21 -8.24 33.49
N TYR A 193 2.12 -8.39 32.17
CA TYR A 193 1.37 -7.53 31.27
C TYR A 193 0.26 -8.34 30.59
N THR A 194 -0.92 -7.75 30.46
CA THR A 194 -2.04 -8.32 29.70
C THR A 194 -2.67 -7.23 28.85
N ASP A 195 -3.01 -7.58 27.61
CA ASP A 195 -3.74 -6.72 26.69
C ASP A 195 -4.81 -7.54 25.96
N THR A 196 -5.87 -6.86 25.52
CA THR A 196 -6.94 -7.48 24.74
C THR A 196 -7.33 -6.52 23.63
N ARG A 197 -7.05 -6.89 22.39
CA ARG A 197 -7.32 -6.09 21.20
C ARG A 197 -7.94 -6.92 20.10
N SER A 198 -8.68 -6.26 19.20
CA SER A 198 -9.10 -6.85 17.94
C SER A 198 -8.12 -6.43 16.85
N THR A 199 -7.68 -7.36 16.02
CA THR A 199 -6.88 -7.09 14.85
C THR A 199 -7.72 -6.65 13.63
N GLU A 200 -9.06 -6.66 13.76
CA GLU A 200 -9.97 -6.28 12.65
C GLU A 200 -10.02 -4.79 12.37
N VAL A 201 -9.55 -3.98 13.33
CA VAL A 201 -9.67 -2.52 13.27
C VAL A 201 -8.33 -1.89 13.60
N CYS A 202 -7.91 -0.92 12.79
CA CYS A 202 -6.69 -0.14 12.98
C CYS A 202 -5.36 -0.90 12.94
N TYR A 203 -5.35 -2.11 12.42
CA TYR A 203 -4.12 -2.88 12.22
C TYR A 203 -4.07 -3.39 10.79
N SER A 204 -2.91 -3.21 10.16
CA SER A 204 -2.63 -3.68 8.81
C SER A 204 -1.72 -4.92 8.84
N ASN A 205 -1.46 -5.52 7.69
CA ASN A 205 -0.54 -6.63 7.57
C ASN A 205 0.85 -6.09 7.23
N GLN A 206 1.70 -5.87 8.21
CA GLN A 206 3.09 -5.44 8.03
C GLN A 206 4.05 -6.63 7.90
N ASN A 207 3.66 -7.79 8.42
CA ASN A 207 4.43 -9.02 8.29
C ASN A 207 3.88 -9.87 7.14
N TYR A 208 4.48 -9.75 5.97
CA TYR A 208 4.07 -10.43 4.73
C TYR A 208 4.14 -11.97 4.74
N VAL A 209 4.64 -12.56 5.80
CA VAL A 209 4.72 -14.03 5.93
C VAL A 209 3.34 -14.64 6.12
N TYR A 210 2.45 -13.93 6.80
CA TYR A 210 1.08 -14.35 7.06
C TYR A 210 0.09 -13.27 6.58
N PRO A 211 -0.95 -13.62 5.81
CA PRO A 211 -1.91 -12.66 5.27
C PRO A 211 -2.96 -12.24 6.30
N SER A 212 -2.53 -11.71 7.43
CA SER A 212 -3.39 -11.27 8.53
C SER A 212 -2.85 -9.99 9.15
N PRO A 213 -3.71 -9.12 9.74
CA PRO A 213 -3.23 -7.97 10.49
C PRO A 213 -2.35 -8.37 11.66
N ASP A 214 -1.30 -7.59 11.89
CA ASP A 214 -0.30 -7.81 12.92
C ASP A 214 -0.46 -6.78 14.05
N ILE A 215 -0.03 -7.11 15.27
CA ILE A 215 0.12 -6.16 16.36
C ILE A 215 1.52 -6.29 16.93
N TYR A 216 2.25 -5.19 17.00
CA TYR A 216 3.61 -5.12 17.49
C TYR A 216 3.64 -4.70 18.96
N TYR A 217 4.39 -5.47 19.76
CA TYR A 217 4.72 -5.14 21.15
C TYR A 217 6.22 -4.99 21.29
N TYR A 218 6.63 -3.92 21.96
CA TYR A 218 8.03 -3.71 22.33
C TYR A 218 8.24 -4.10 23.79
N PHE A 219 9.17 -4.99 24.03
CA PHE A 219 9.59 -5.41 25.35
C PHE A 219 11.11 -5.24 25.51
N GLU A 220 11.53 -4.51 26.54
CA GLU A 220 12.94 -4.41 26.89
C GLU A 220 13.28 -5.50 27.94
N PRO A 221 14.11 -6.51 27.58
CA PRO A 221 14.42 -7.59 28.50
C PRO A 221 15.24 -7.07 29.70
N ASN A 222 14.73 -7.30 30.89
CA ASN A 222 15.49 -7.07 32.12
C ASN A 222 16.55 -8.16 32.25
N PRO A 223 17.85 -7.84 32.33
CA PRO A 223 18.92 -8.84 32.43
C PRO A 223 18.84 -9.73 33.68
N LEU A 224 17.98 -9.41 34.65
CA LEU A 224 17.71 -10.23 35.83
C LEU A 224 16.61 -11.27 35.60
N LEU A 225 15.87 -11.22 34.47
CA LEU A 225 14.86 -12.21 34.12
C LEU A 225 15.54 -13.34 33.32
N ALA A 226 15.36 -14.57 33.81
CA ALA A 226 15.88 -15.75 33.12
C ALA A 226 15.00 -16.17 31.94
N GLU A 227 13.71 -15.82 31.96
CA GLU A 227 12.72 -16.26 30.98
C GLU A 227 11.53 -15.29 30.97
N VAL A 228 10.94 -15.06 29.80
CA VAL A 228 9.66 -14.37 29.62
C VAL A 228 8.73 -15.30 28.89
N GLN A 229 7.57 -15.57 29.49
CA GLN A 229 6.52 -16.36 28.87
C GLN A 229 5.48 -15.45 28.22
N VAL A 230 5.22 -15.66 26.92
CA VAL A 230 4.13 -15.01 26.18
C VAL A 230 3.05 -16.03 25.89
N SER A 231 1.80 -15.63 26.11
CA SER A 231 0.63 -16.49 25.87
C SER A 231 -0.43 -15.72 25.07
N LEU A 232 -0.91 -16.34 24.00
CA LEU A 232 -2.05 -15.89 23.20
C LEU A 232 -3.32 -16.69 23.50
N CYS A 233 -3.32 -17.41 24.63
CA CYS A 233 -4.48 -18.19 25.08
C CYS A 233 -5.68 -17.27 25.38
N GLY A 234 -6.81 -17.59 24.77
CA GLY A 234 -8.05 -16.80 24.89
C GLY A 234 -8.42 -16.06 23.61
N ALA A 235 -7.56 -16.04 22.61
CA ALA A 235 -7.96 -15.63 21.25
C ALA A 235 -9.03 -16.60 20.70
N ASN A 236 -9.97 -16.05 19.96
CA ASN A 236 -11.06 -16.82 19.34
C ASN A 236 -10.77 -17.19 17.87
N PHE A 237 -9.53 -17.01 17.43
CA PHE A 237 -9.03 -17.32 16.09
C PHE A 237 -7.62 -17.91 16.19
N ASP A 238 -7.12 -18.45 15.09
CA ASP A 238 -5.76 -19.00 15.01
C ASP A 238 -4.73 -17.85 15.05
N THR A 239 -3.82 -17.91 16.02
CA THR A 239 -2.85 -16.86 16.30
C THR A 239 -1.43 -17.34 16.05
N PHE A 240 -0.58 -16.44 15.56
CA PHE A 240 0.84 -16.65 15.39
C PHE A 240 1.64 -15.64 16.22
N LEU A 241 2.73 -16.07 16.84
CA LEU A 241 3.65 -15.23 17.61
C LEU A 241 5.02 -15.28 16.94
N SER A 242 5.56 -14.12 16.62
CA SER A 242 6.94 -13.95 16.18
C SER A 242 7.71 -13.10 17.17
N VAL A 243 8.96 -13.42 17.43
CA VAL A 243 9.88 -12.59 18.19
C VAL A 243 10.97 -12.10 17.23
N VAL A 244 11.13 -10.79 17.17
CA VAL A 244 12.13 -10.13 16.32
C VAL A 244 12.95 -9.14 17.14
N ASP A 245 14.19 -8.90 16.75
CA ASP A 245 14.95 -7.80 17.33
C ASP A 245 14.60 -6.46 16.65
N MET A 246 15.22 -5.37 17.10
CA MET A 246 14.99 -4.03 16.56
C MET A 246 15.40 -3.84 15.09
N ASN A 247 16.09 -4.82 14.50
CA ASN A 247 16.43 -4.83 13.08
C ASN A 247 15.43 -5.66 12.25
N GLY A 248 14.44 -6.29 12.92
CA GLY A 248 13.49 -7.19 12.28
C GLY A 248 14.00 -8.64 12.13
N ASP A 249 15.14 -8.98 12.72
CA ASP A 249 15.68 -10.34 12.65
C ASP A 249 14.96 -11.27 13.64
N TYR A 250 14.45 -12.40 13.16
CA TYR A 250 13.79 -13.41 13.99
C TYR A 250 14.72 -13.97 15.06
N LYS A 251 14.16 -14.15 16.25
CA LYS A 251 14.83 -14.77 17.41
C LYS A 251 14.08 -16.04 17.82
N ASP A 252 14.86 -17.06 18.12
CA ASP A 252 14.40 -18.37 18.65
C ASP A 252 14.16 -18.29 20.17
#